data_a4d404b5174dab9e34e71b0b046b416d
#
_entry.id   a4d404b5174dab9e34e71b0b046b416d
#
_cell.length_a   1.000
_cell.length_b   1.000
_cell.length_c   1.000
_cell.angle_alpha   90.00
_cell.angle_beta   90.00
_cell.angle_gamma   90.00
#
_symmetry.space_group_name_H-M   'P 1'
#
loop_
_entity.id
_entity.type
_entity.pdbx_description
1 polymer ?
#
loop_
_entity_poly.entity_id
_entity_poly.type
_entity_poly.pdbx_seq_one_letter_code
_entity_poly.pdbx_strand_id
1 'polypeptide(L)'
;MKITLWGTRGSLPSAGPETVRYGGNTSCVEIRGDLGTLLILDAGTGIRRLSSTIGPQENRINILLTHLHMDHIQGFGFFGPLYRPDAEVHVWGPPSTTHDLRTRLTKYLSPPLFPVRLRDLPCKLFFHDVPLGGFQVGGFWVDCGLVAHPGPTVGYRIKGFRGRVVYIPDHEPALGAKRFPMHADWTSGYALAVGADMLIHDSQYTIAEYHGRVGWGHSAIEHAI
;
A
#
# COMPACT_ATOMS: atom_id res chain seq x y z
N MET A 1 -5.79 16.13 -8.51
CA MET A 1 -5.47 14.74 -8.12
C MET A 1 -6.77 14.02 -7.76
N LYS A 2 -7.03 12.82 -8.33
CA LYS A 2 -8.20 11.97 -8.01
C LYS A 2 -7.71 10.71 -7.30
N ILE A 3 -8.41 10.31 -6.23
CA ILE A 3 -8.10 9.13 -5.44
C ILE A 3 -9.28 8.18 -5.51
N THR A 4 -9.01 6.89 -5.77
CA THR A 4 -10.03 5.85 -5.81
C THR A 4 -9.57 4.69 -4.94
N LEU A 5 -10.42 4.31 -3.98
CA LEU A 5 -10.20 3.15 -3.12
C LEU A 5 -10.78 1.90 -3.81
N TRP A 6 -9.92 0.99 -4.24
CA TRP A 6 -10.30 -0.27 -4.89
C TRP A 6 -10.42 -1.43 -3.90
N GLY A 7 -9.80 -1.29 -2.75
CA GLY A 7 -9.88 -2.23 -1.64
C GLY A 7 -9.51 -1.55 -0.32
N THR A 8 -10.29 -1.80 0.71
CA THR A 8 -10.15 -1.21 2.06
C THR A 8 -10.28 -2.26 3.16
N ARG A 9 -10.44 -3.53 2.79
CA ARG A 9 -10.54 -4.63 3.75
C ARG A 9 -9.15 -5.01 4.26
N GLY A 10 -8.99 -5.13 5.57
CA GLY A 10 -7.76 -5.65 6.18
C GLY A 10 -7.72 -7.17 6.24
N SER A 11 -6.54 -7.71 6.32
CA SER A 11 -6.15 -9.11 6.55
C SER A 11 -6.61 -10.12 5.49
N LEU A 12 -7.90 -10.21 5.18
CA LEU A 12 -8.43 -11.23 4.28
C LEU A 12 -9.58 -10.68 3.44
N PRO A 13 -9.59 -10.92 2.11
CA PRO A 13 -10.73 -10.53 1.30
C PRO A 13 -11.99 -11.29 1.74
N SER A 14 -13.10 -10.59 1.85
CA SER A 14 -14.36 -11.15 2.32
C SER A 14 -15.50 -10.78 1.38
N ALA A 15 -16.29 -11.77 0.99
CA ALA A 15 -17.53 -11.56 0.25
C ALA A 15 -18.71 -11.84 1.18
N GLY A 16 -19.71 -10.94 1.18
CA GLY A 16 -20.89 -11.11 2.01
C GLY A 16 -21.72 -9.82 2.11
N PRO A 17 -22.91 -9.89 2.67
CA PRO A 17 -23.77 -8.73 2.83
C PRO A 17 -23.14 -7.65 3.73
N GLU A 18 -22.29 -8.03 4.67
CA GLU A 18 -21.57 -7.10 5.58
C GLU A 18 -20.50 -6.27 4.85
N THR A 19 -20.02 -6.72 3.68
CA THR A 19 -19.00 -5.99 2.90
C THR A 19 -19.56 -5.21 1.71
N VAL A 20 -20.87 -5.26 1.46
CA VAL A 20 -21.50 -4.65 0.27
C VAL A 20 -21.24 -3.15 0.18
N ARG A 21 -21.22 -2.44 1.30
CA ARG A 21 -21.10 -0.99 1.33
C ARG A 21 -19.75 -0.48 0.81
N TYR A 22 -18.64 -1.10 1.21
CA TYR A 22 -17.28 -0.67 0.88
C TYR A 22 -16.53 -1.70 0.02
N GLY A 23 -17.11 -2.86 -0.19
CA GLY A 23 -16.48 -3.99 -0.87
C GLY A 23 -15.63 -4.85 0.07
N GLY A 24 -15.35 -6.07 -0.38
CA GLY A 24 -14.54 -7.05 0.38
C GLY A 24 -13.13 -7.22 -0.16
N ASN A 25 -12.64 -6.34 -1.04
CA ASN A 25 -11.28 -6.40 -1.55
C ASN A 25 -10.28 -5.81 -0.56
N THR A 26 -9.08 -6.38 -0.53
CA THR A 26 -7.97 -5.91 0.30
C THR A 26 -7.22 -4.75 -0.36
N SER A 27 -6.34 -4.14 0.41
CA SER A 27 -5.69 -2.84 0.20
C SER A 27 -5.20 -2.58 -1.22
N CYS A 28 -5.84 -1.61 -1.88
CA CYS A 28 -5.40 -1.06 -3.15
C CYS A 28 -6.00 0.34 -3.36
N VAL A 29 -5.15 1.33 -3.57
CA VAL A 29 -5.54 2.71 -3.82
C VAL A 29 -4.95 3.18 -5.14
N GLU A 30 -5.77 3.81 -5.96
CA GLU A 30 -5.38 4.48 -7.19
C GLU A 30 -5.26 5.97 -6.95
N ILE A 31 -4.15 6.56 -7.39
CA ILE A 31 -3.96 8.01 -7.45
C ILE A 31 -3.72 8.41 -8.90
N ARG A 32 -4.60 9.28 -9.42
CA ARG A 32 -4.40 9.92 -10.72
C ARG A 32 -4.07 11.38 -10.55
N GLY A 33 -2.91 11.75 -11.08
CA GLY A 33 -2.45 13.13 -11.15
C GLY A 33 -3.24 13.95 -12.17
N ASP A 34 -3.07 15.26 -12.12
CA ASP A 34 -3.81 16.20 -12.99
C ASP A 34 -3.45 16.04 -14.49
N LEU A 35 -2.29 15.44 -14.80
CA LEU A 35 -1.87 15.09 -16.16
C LEU A 35 -2.15 13.64 -16.54
N GLY A 36 -3.03 12.96 -15.81
CA GLY A 36 -3.39 11.56 -16.05
C GLY A 36 -2.35 10.53 -15.60
N THR A 37 -1.28 10.94 -14.91
CA THR A 37 -0.27 10.04 -14.35
C THR A 37 -0.89 9.11 -13.32
N LEU A 38 -0.57 7.81 -13.41
CA LEU A 38 -1.09 6.78 -12.53
C LEU A 38 -0.04 6.33 -11.51
N LEU A 39 -0.45 6.31 -10.24
CA LEU A 39 0.28 5.72 -9.13
C LEU A 39 -0.66 4.77 -8.38
N ILE A 40 -0.20 3.57 -8.08
CA ILE A 40 -0.95 2.57 -7.34
C ILE A 40 -0.28 2.36 -5.98
N LEU A 41 -1.07 2.37 -4.91
CA LEU A 41 -0.61 2.08 -3.56
C LEU A 41 -1.19 0.73 -3.14
N ASP A 42 -0.31 -0.21 -2.85
CA ASP A 42 -0.55 -1.61 -2.57
C ASP A 42 -1.23 -2.40 -3.70
N ALA A 43 -1.04 -3.71 -3.66
CA ALA A 43 -1.47 -4.67 -4.67
C ALA A 43 -2.31 -5.81 -4.08
N GLY A 44 -3.15 -5.49 -3.09
CA GLY A 44 -4.17 -6.42 -2.59
C GLY A 44 -5.20 -6.79 -3.65
N THR A 45 -6.23 -7.51 -3.29
CA THR A 45 -7.20 -8.03 -4.28
C THR A 45 -7.94 -6.95 -5.07
N GLY A 46 -8.00 -5.72 -4.53
CA GLY A 46 -8.55 -4.54 -5.21
C GLY A 46 -7.89 -4.23 -6.56
N ILE A 47 -6.60 -4.55 -6.72
CA ILE A 47 -5.83 -4.25 -7.94
C ILE A 47 -6.40 -4.97 -9.18
N ARG A 48 -7.06 -6.13 -8.98
CA ARG A 48 -7.71 -6.85 -10.09
C ARG A 48 -8.81 -6.00 -10.74
N ARG A 49 -9.61 -5.29 -9.93
CA ARG A 49 -10.67 -4.40 -10.45
C ARG A 49 -10.07 -3.14 -11.07
N LEU A 50 -9.09 -2.54 -10.43
CA LEU A 50 -8.33 -1.42 -10.99
C LEU A 50 -7.76 -1.77 -12.37
N SER A 51 -7.21 -2.97 -12.52
CA SER A 51 -6.61 -3.46 -13.78
C SER A 51 -7.54 -3.31 -14.99
N SER A 52 -8.86 -3.48 -14.82
CA SER A 52 -9.83 -3.35 -15.91
C SER A 52 -10.05 -1.91 -16.38
N THR A 53 -9.56 -0.92 -15.64
CA THR A 53 -9.67 0.51 -15.99
C THR A 53 -8.41 1.05 -16.66
N ILE A 54 -7.33 0.26 -16.70
CA ILE A 54 -6.05 0.68 -17.28
C ILE A 54 -6.08 0.45 -18.79
N GLY A 55 -6.05 1.54 -19.53
CA GLY A 55 -6.08 1.51 -20.99
C GLY A 55 -4.74 1.05 -21.62
N PRO A 56 -4.76 0.69 -22.91
CA PRO A 56 -3.56 0.25 -23.61
C PRO A 56 -2.48 1.34 -23.73
N GLN A 57 -2.85 2.60 -23.62
CA GLN A 57 -1.91 3.73 -23.66
C GLN A 57 -1.17 3.94 -22.33
N GLU A 58 -1.68 3.34 -21.25
CA GLU A 58 -1.07 3.38 -19.92
C GLU A 58 -0.11 2.21 -19.78
N ASN A 59 1.03 2.33 -20.44
CA ASN A 59 2.03 1.27 -20.49
C ASN A 59 3.14 1.41 -19.43
N ARG A 60 3.30 2.57 -18.78
CA ARG A 60 4.23 2.75 -17.67
C ARG A 60 3.48 2.91 -16.35
N ILE A 61 3.63 1.93 -15.46
CA ILE A 61 2.85 1.82 -14.24
C ILE A 61 3.80 1.75 -13.04
N ASN A 62 3.50 2.53 -12.00
CA ASN A 62 4.22 2.49 -10.74
C ASN A 62 3.31 1.97 -9.62
N ILE A 63 3.79 0.98 -8.88
CA ILE A 63 3.12 0.40 -7.71
C ILE A 63 4.04 0.61 -6.50
N LEU A 64 3.55 1.28 -5.46
CA LEU A 64 4.24 1.45 -4.19
C LEU A 64 3.61 0.51 -3.16
N LEU A 65 4.38 -0.45 -2.68
CA LEU A 65 3.98 -1.37 -1.64
C LEU A 65 4.38 -0.82 -0.28
N THR A 66 3.45 -0.78 0.66
CA THR A 66 3.74 -0.38 2.04
C THR A 66 4.52 -1.46 2.78
N HIS A 67 4.15 -2.71 2.58
CA HIS A 67 4.82 -3.90 3.10
C HIS A 67 4.39 -5.15 2.31
N LEU A 68 4.80 -6.35 2.75
CA LEU A 68 4.60 -7.58 2.00
C LEU A 68 3.68 -8.59 2.69
N HIS A 69 2.76 -8.17 3.56
CA HIS A 69 1.70 -9.06 4.02
C HIS A 69 0.77 -9.42 2.85
N MET A 70 0.13 -10.58 2.96
CA MET A 70 -0.62 -11.16 1.83
C MET A 70 -1.74 -10.27 1.31
N ASP A 71 -2.44 -9.59 2.18
CA ASP A 71 -3.54 -8.69 1.82
C ASP A 71 -3.08 -7.44 1.04
N HIS A 72 -1.78 -7.12 1.08
CA HIS A 72 -1.18 -6.02 0.29
C HIS A 72 -0.54 -6.46 -1.01
N ILE A 73 -0.32 -7.76 -1.23
CA ILE A 73 0.34 -8.30 -2.43
C ILE A 73 -0.47 -9.39 -3.16
N GLN A 74 -1.52 -9.92 -2.56
CA GLN A 74 -2.25 -11.09 -3.05
C GLN A 74 -2.82 -10.90 -4.45
N GLY A 75 -3.23 -9.69 -4.81
CA GLY A 75 -3.76 -9.37 -6.13
C GLY A 75 -2.69 -9.16 -7.20
N PHE A 76 -1.42 -8.98 -6.83
CA PHE A 76 -0.36 -8.59 -7.76
C PHE A 76 -0.27 -9.54 -8.96
N GLY A 77 -0.25 -10.86 -8.74
CA GLY A 77 -0.19 -11.84 -9.81
C GLY A 77 -1.40 -11.84 -10.77
N PHE A 78 -2.48 -11.17 -10.41
CA PHE A 78 -3.70 -11.02 -11.23
C PHE A 78 -3.84 -9.63 -11.85
N PHE A 79 -2.79 -8.83 -11.81
CA PHE A 79 -2.75 -7.49 -12.39
C PHE A 79 -2.51 -7.59 -13.91
N GLY A 80 -3.53 -7.27 -14.72
CA GLY A 80 -3.52 -7.46 -16.18
C GLY A 80 -2.31 -6.88 -16.91
N PRO A 81 -1.82 -5.67 -16.59
CA PRO A 81 -0.62 -5.13 -17.21
C PRO A 81 0.64 -5.99 -17.10
N LEU A 82 0.75 -6.88 -16.10
CA LEU A 82 1.87 -7.84 -16.01
C LEU A 82 1.91 -8.82 -17.20
N TYR A 83 0.79 -9.02 -17.87
CA TYR A 83 0.62 -9.94 -19.00
C TYR A 83 0.66 -9.23 -20.36
N ARG A 84 1.02 -7.94 -20.38
CA ARG A 84 1.16 -7.12 -21.59
C ARG A 84 2.65 -6.94 -21.92
N PRO A 85 3.12 -7.39 -23.11
CA PRO A 85 4.53 -7.25 -23.51
C PRO A 85 5.01 -5.81 -23.68
N ASP A 86 4.08 -4.88 -23.93
CA ASP A 86 4.34 -3.44 -24.09
C ASP A 86 4.36 -2.69 -22.74
N ALA A 87 3.90 -3.33 -21.66
CA ALA A 87 3.86 -2.70 -20.35
C ALA A 87 5.23 -2.66 -19.66
N GLU A 88 5.48 -1.56 -18.96
CA GLU A 88 6.62 -1.34 -18.08
C GLU A 88 6.09 -1.12 -16.66
N VAL A 89 6.29 -2.11 -15.79
CA VAL A 89 5.77 -2.07 -14.41
C VAL A 89 6.93 -1.92 -13.43
N HIS A 90 6.89 -0.84 -12.65
CA HIS A 90 7.83 -0.55 -11.59
C HIS A 90 7.19 -0.82 -10.25
N VAL A 91 7.76 -1.73 -9.48
CA VAL A 91 7.32 -2.08 -8.13
C VAL A 91 8.30 -1.54 -7.13
N TRP A 92 7.84 -0.70 -6.25
CA TRP A 92 8.59 -0.08 -5.17
C TRP A 92 8.14 -0.68 -3.84
N GLY A 93 9.06 -1.02 -2.95
CA GLY A 93 8.69 -1.58 -1.66
C GLY A 93 9.69 -1.27 -0.56
N PRO A 94 9.36 -1.58 0.70
CA PRO A 94 10.20 -1.25 1.83
C PRO A 94 11.60 -1.89 1.68
N PRO A 95 12.67 -1.16 2.06
CA PRO A 95 14.01 -1.71 2.03
C PRO A 95 14.15 -2.88 3.01
N SER A 96 15.09 -3.77 2.75
CA SER A 96 15.42 -4.89 3.62
C SER A 96 16.91 -5.16 3.62
N THR A 97 17.44 -5.52 4.78
CA THR A 97 18.86 -5.85 4.95
C THR A 97 19.20 -7.29 4.54
N THR A 98 18.20 -8.14 4.28
CA THR A 98 18.42 -9.57 4.02
C THR A 98 18.21 -9.97 2.57
N HIS A 99 17.20 -9.44 1.91
CA HIS A 99 16.85 -9.79 0.52
C HIS A 99 16.24 -8.58 -0.20
N ASP A 100 16.58 -8.44 -1.48
CA ASP A 100 15.94 -7.46 -2.35
C ASP A 100 14.43 -7.70 -2.52
N LEU A 101 13.69 -6.70 -2.99
CA LEU A 101 12.24 -6.77 -3.16
C LEU A 101 11.82 -7.90 -4.11
N ARG A 102 12.56 -8.10 -5.21
CA ARG A 102 12.27 -9.16 -6.17
C ARG A 102 12.32 -10.54 -5.52
N THR A 103 13.40 -10.83 -4.77
CA THR A 103 13.58 -12.10 -4.06
C THR A 103 12.44 -12.34 -3.06
N ARG A 104 12.04 -11.30 -2.32
CA ARG A 104 10.94 -11.40 -1.34
C ARG A 104 9.61 -11.71 -2.02
N LEU A 105 9.25 -11.01 -3.09
CA LEU A 105 8.02 -11.25 -3.85
C LEU A 105 8.02 -12.59 -4.58
N THR A 106 9.18 -13.08 -5.03
CA THR A 106 9.30 -14.39 -5.67
C THR A 106 8.87 -15.53 -4.74
N LYS A 107 8.98 -15.38 -3.42
CA LYS A 107 8.49 -16.40 -2.46
C LYS A 107 6.98 -16.65 -2.60
N TYR A 108 6.22 -15.62 -2.88
CA TYR A 108 4.78 -15.71 -3.13
C TYR A 108 4.49 -16.06 -4.60
N LEU A 109 5.11 -15.34 -5.56
CA LEU A 109 4.84 -15.45 -7.00
C LEU A 109 5.72 -16.53 -7.65
N SER A 110 5.56 -17.74 -7.21
CA SER A 110 6.24 -18.93 -7.73
C SER A 110 5.49 -20.22 -7.35
N PRO A 111 5.62 -21.30 -8.15
CA PRO A 111 5.08 -22.61 -7.77
C PRO A 111 5.65 -23.09 -6.42
N PRO A 112 4.84 -23.75 -5.57
CA PRO A 112 3.45 -24.14 -5.82
C PRO A 112 2.41 -23.07 -5.45
N LEU A 113 2.81 -21.89 -4.88
CA LEU A 113 1.88 -20.88 -4.38
C LEU A 113 1.23 -20.08 -5.51
N PHE A 114 1.94 -19.87 -6.62
CA PHE A 114 1.45 -19.18 -7.80
C PHE A 114 1.96 -19.88 -9.07
N PRO A 115 1.11 -20.08 -10.10
CA PRO A 115 1.48 -20.90 -11.26
C PRO A 115 2.52 -20.24 -12.18
N VAL A 116 2.61 -18.91 -12.21
CA VAL A 116 3.52 -18.13 -13.07
C VAL A 116 4.67 -17.56 -12.23
N ARG A 117 5.89 -17.73 -12.70
CA ARG A 117 7.07 -17.10 -12.04
C ARG A 117 7.20 -15.67 -12.51
N LEU A 118 7.72 -14.78 -11.66
CA LEU A 118 7.99 -13.38 -12.03
C LEU A 118 8.81 -13.23 -13.32
N ARG A 119 9.76 -14.14 -13.56
CA ARG A 119 10.63 -14.12 -14.76
C ARG A 119 9.92 -14.50 -16.05
N ASP A 120 8.77 -15.16 -15.94
CA ASP A 120 8.02 -15.66 -17.08
C ASP A 120 6.88 -14.68 -17.49
N LEU A 121 6.75 -13.57 -16.76
CA LEU A 121 5.82 -12.50 -17.10
C LEU A 121 6.31 -11.74 -18.33
N PRO A 122 5.43 -11.47 -19.33
CA PRO A 122 5.83 -10.84 -20.58
C PRO A 122 6.16 -9.36 -20.49
N CYS A 123 5.70 -8.65 -19.45
CA CYS A 123 5.99 -7.23 -19.25
C CYS A 123 7.44 -6.97 -18.87
N LYS A 124 7.89 -5.73 -19.04
CA LYS A 124 9.14 -5.25 -18.43
C LYS A 124 8.89 -4.94 -16.96
N LEU A 125 9.44 -5.77 -16.06
CA LEU A 125 9.20 -5.69 -14.63
C LEU A 125 10.45 -5.25 -13.89
N PHE A 126 10.36 -4.13 -13.17
CA PHE A 126 11.44 -3.52 -12.39
C PHE A 126 11.08 -3.48 -10.90
N PHE A 127 12.07 -3.75 -10.05
CA PHE A 127 11.92 -3.71 -8.60
C PHE A 127 12.85 -2.68 -8.00
N HIS A 128 12.34 -1.91 -7.05
CA HIS A 128 13.06 -0.83 -6.38
C HIS A 128 12.80 -0.90 -4.88
N ASP A 129 13.85 -0.79 -4.07
CA ASP A 129 13.69 -0.45 -2.67
C ASP A 129 13.38 1.05 -2.59
N VAL A 130 12.34 1.43 -1.82
CA VAL A 130 12.02 2.84 -1.63
C VAL A 130 13.11 3.52 -0.81
N PRO A 131 13.62 4.69 -1.23
CA PRO A 131 14.50 5.48 -0.38
C PRO A 131 13.68 6.04 0.79
N LEU A 132 14.23 5.99 2.00
CA LEU A 132 13.65 6.71 3.11
C LEU A 132 13.85 8.21 2.91
N GLY A 133 12.78 8.99 3.08
CA GLY A 133 12.76 10.41 2.75
C GLY A 133 12.05 10.70 1.43
N GLY A 134 12.45 11.78 0.73
CA GLY A 134 11.76 12.25 -0.48
C GLY A 134 12.35 11.69 -1.78
N PHE A 135 11.49 11.27 -2.72
CA PHE A 135 11.86 10.83 -4.06
C PHE A 135 10.77 11.11 -5.09
N GLN A 136 11.14 11.06 -6.37
CA GLN A 136 10.18 11.21 -7.47
C GLN A 136 9.79 9.86 -8.07
N VAL A 137 8.50 9.67 -8.31
CA VAL A 137 7.97 8.48 -9.00
C VAL A 137 6.70 8.84 -9.77
N GLY A 138 6.62 8.41 -11.03
CA GLY A 138 5.43 8.61 -11.88
C GLY A 138 4.95 10.07 -11.96
N GLY A 139 5.85 11.06 -11.85
CA GLY A 139 5.50 12.48 -11.85
C GLY A 139 5.03 13.04 -10.51
N PHE A 140 5.00 12.22 -9.46
CA PHE A 140 4.70 12.64 -8.09
C PHE A 140 5.99 12.81 -7.27
N TRP A 141 5.96 13.73 -6.32
CA TRP A 141 6.91 13.74 -5.22
C TRP A 141 6.34 12.91 -4.07
N VAL A 142 7.12 11.94 -3.59
CA VAL A 142 6.71 11.03 -2.52
C VAL A 142 7.70 11.14 -1.37
N ASP A 143 7.21 11.41 -0.16
CA ASP A 143 7.99 11.22 1.07
C ASP A 143 7.63 9.84 1.64
N CYS A 144 8.65 9.09 2.04
CA CYS A 144 8.53 7.75 2.61
C CYS A 144 9.17 7.70 4.00
N GLY A 145 8.50 7.05 4.94
CA GLY A 145 8.99 6.85 6.30
C GLY A 145 8.56 5.51 6.87
N LEU A 146 9.38 4.96 7.77
CA LEU A 146 9.02 3.76 8.53
C LEU A 146 7.85 4.05 9.48
N VAL A 147 6.96 3.06 9.62
CA VAL A 147 5.82 3.11 10.53
C VAL A 147 5.79 1.84 11.39
N ALA A 148 5.18 1.94 12.58
CA ALA A 148 5.10 0.85 13.53
C ALA A 148 4.06 -0.20 13.08
N HIS A 149 4.56 -1.30 12.53
CA HIS A 149 3.82 -2.51 12.14
C HIS A 149 4.80 -3.68 12.08
N PRO A 150 4.36 -4.95 12.29
CA PRO A 150 5.25 -6.11 12.18
C PRO A 150 5.93 -6.23 10.81
N GLY A 151 7.26 -6.33 10.82
CA GLY A 151 8.08 -6.38 9.61
C GLY A 151 8.44 -4.99 9.06
N PRO A 152 9.25 -4.94 7.98
CA PRO A 152 9.59 -3.69 7.30
C PRO A 152 8.35 -3.07 6.66
N THR A 153 7.83 -2.00 7.26
CA THR A 153 6.62 -1.31 6.81
C THR A 153 6.87 0.18 6.68
N VAL A 154 6.37 0.75 5.60
CA VAL A 154 6.49 2.18 5.30
C VAL A 154 5.12 2.82 5.06
N GLY A 155 5.00 4.08 5.43
CA GLY A 155 3.94 4.95 4.97
C GLY A 155 4.42 5.90 3.87
N TYR A 156 3.50 6.43 3.11
CA TYR A 156 3.76 7.34 2.00
C TYR A 156 2.99 8.64 2.14
N ARG A 157 3.65 9.76 1.89
CA ARG A 157 3.02 11.05 1.64
C ARG A 157 3.22 11.41 0.18
N ILE A 158 2.16 11.47 -0.60
CA ILE A 158 2.16 11.79 -2.01
C ILE A 158 1.77 13.26 -2.19
N LYS A 159 2.66 14.05 -2.80
CA LYS A 159 2.42 15.45 -3.09
C LYS A 159 1.99 15.60 -4.55
N GLY A 160 0.79 16.07 -4.74
CA GLY A 160 0.28 16.52 -6.04
C GLY A 160 0.28 18.05 -6.11
N PHE A 161 -0.11 18.59 -7.27
CA PHE A 161 -0.15 20.04 -7.48
C PHE A 161 -1.12 20.76 -6.52
N ARG A 162 -2.22 20.11 -6.12
CA ARG A 162 -3.32 20.71 -5.34
C ARG A 162 -3.53 20.10 -3.97
N GLY A 163 -2.63 19.23 -3.50
CA GLY A 163 -2.83 18.62 -2.19
C GLY A 163 -1.88 17.48 -1.88
N ARG A 164 -1.91 17.07 -0.62
CA ARG A 164 -1.07 16.04 -0.03
C ARG A 164 -1.93 14.90 0.48
N VAL A 165 -1.70 13.70 -0.03
CA VAL A 165 -2.35 12.48 0.45
C VAL A 165 -1.34 11.67 1.23
N VAL A 166 -1.75 11.19 2.40
CA VAL A 166 -0.94 10.29 3.21
C VAL A 166 -1.63 8.94 3.27
N TYR A 167 -0.85 7.88 3.09
CA TYR A 167 -1.29 6.49 3.07
C TYR A 167 -0.48 5.67 4.07
N ILE A 168 -1.14 5.24 5.14
CA ILE A 168 -0.60 4.41 6.22
C ILE A 168 -1.65 3.35 6.57
N PRO A 169 -1.81 2.29 5.73
CA PRO A 169 -2.94 1.38 5.84
C PRO A 169 -2.84 0.39 6.99
N ASP A 170 -1.61 0.05 7.43
CA ASP A 170 -1.33 -0.87 8.54
C ASP A 170 -0.37 -0.20 9.50
N HIS A 171 -0.86 0.10 10.71
CA HIS A 171 -0.12 0.95 11.63
C HIS A 171 -0.64 0.90 13.06
N GLU A 172 0.27 0.80 14.00
CA GLU A 172 0.00 0.92 15.43
C GLU A 172 0.78 2.10 16.03
N PRO A 173 0.25 3.33 15.97
CA PRO A 173 0.99 4.56 16.25
C PRO A 173 1.52 4.67 17.69
N ALA A 174 0.83 4.07 18.65
CA ALA A 174 1.20 4.06 20.07
C ALA A 174 1.68 2.67 20.54
N LEU A 175 2.47 1.98 19.71
CA LEU A 175 2.92 0.60 19.93
C LEU A 175 3.33 0.32 21.38
N GLY A 176 2.63 -0.66 22.02
CA GLY A 176 2.89 -1.07 23.40
C GLY A 176 2.51 -0.06 24.49
N ALA A 177 2.01 1.12 24.14
CA ALA A 177 1.57 2.14 25.07
C ALA A 177 0.04 2.11 25.25
N LYS A 178 -0.41 2.24 26.51
CA LYS A 178 -1.85 2.41 26.81
C LYS A 178 -2.37 3.82 26.44
N ARG A 179 -1.47 4.77 26.23
CA ARG A 179 -1.78 6.16 25.86
C ARG A 179 -0.76 6.62 24.84
N PHE A 180 -1.16 7.54 23.98
CA PHE A 180 -0.24 8.23 23.07
C PHE A 180 0.87 8.95 23.83
N PRO A 181 2.08 9.08 23.25
CA PRO A 181 3.14 9.92 23.79
C PRO A 181 2.65 11.34 24.00
N MET A 182 3.20 12.04 25.04
CA MET A 182 2.84 13.44 25.31
C MET A 182 3.22 14.39 24.17
N HIS A 183 4.24 14.03 23.39
CA HIS A 183 4.68 14.78 22.22
C HIS A 183 4.32 14.01 20.95
N ALA A 184 3.61 14.65 20.06
CA ALA A 184 3.16 14.10 18.78
C ALA A 184 4.33 13.56 17.93
N ASP A 185 5.50 14.20 17.98
CA ASP A 185 6.70 13.79 17.24
C ASP A 185 7.20 12.38 17.61
N TRP A 186 6.78 11.85 18.76
CA TRP A 186 7.13 10.50 19.20
C TRP A 186 6.07 9.46 18.79
N THR A 187 5.00 9.91 18.16
CA THR A 187 3.97 9.03 17.60
C THR A 187 4.43 8.54 16.24
N SER A 188 4.48 7.22 16.06
CA SER A 188 4.83 6.63 14.77
C SER A 188 3.93 7.20 13.66
N GLY A 189 4.50 7.49 12.49
CA GLY A 189 3.77 8.01 11.33
C GLY A 189 3.36 9.49 11.42
N TYR A 190 3.48 10.16 12.59
CA TYR A 190 3.05 11.55 12.75
C TYR A 190 3.74 12.50 11.76
N ALA A 191 5.04 12.37 11.59
CA ALA A 191 5.81 13.22 10.66
C ALA A 191 5.34 13.09 9.20
N LEU A 192 4.79 11.94 8.81
CA LEU A 192 4.14 11.76 7.51
C LEU A 192 2.73 12.36 7.49
N ALA A 193 1.96 12.20 8.57
CA ALA A 193 0.55 12.57 8.63
C ALA A 193 0.32 14.08 8.79
N VAL A 194 1.21 14.77 9.52
CA VAL A 194 1.04 16.20 9.84
C VAL A 194 0.87 17.04 8.58
N GLY A 195 -0.20 17.85 8.54
CA GLY A 195 -0.51 18.75 7.43
C GLY A 195 -0.94 18.02 6.14
N ALA A 196 -1.41 16.78 6.22
CA ALA A 196 -2.07 16.11 5.11
C ALA A 196 -3.42 16.76 4.79
N ASP A 197 -3.76 16.84 3.50
CA ASP A 197 -5.10 17.26 3.07
C ASP A 197 -6.06 16.05 3.09
N MET A 198 -5.52 14.83 2.97
CA MET A 198 -6.22 13.57 3.16
C MET A 198 -5.28 12.55 3.80
N LEU A 199 -5.76 11.92 4.88
CA LEU A 199 -5.10 10.78 5.53
C LEU A 199 -5.93 9.52 5.29
N ILE A 200 -5.32 8.50 4.68
CA ILE A 200 -5.86 7.13 4.57
C ILE A 200 -5.07 6.30 5.58
N HIS A 201 -5.72 5.90 6.65
CA HIS A 201 -5.09 5.30 7.81
C HIS A 201 -5.77 4.00 8.23
N ASP A 202 -5.02 3.15 8.90
CA ASP A 202 -5.53 1.97 9.61
C ASP A 202 -6.61 2.35 10.62
N SER A 203 -7.67 1.58 10.63
CA SER A 203 -8.78 1.70 11.59
C SER A 203 -9.47 0.34 11.76
N GLN A 204 -8.67 -0.70 11.98
CA GLN A 204 -9.14 -2.09 11.97
C GLN A 204 -10.00 -2.43 13.18
N TYR A 205 -9.80 -1.75 14.30
CA TYR A 205 -10.44 -2.05 15.58
C TYR A 205 -11.26 -0.88 16.12
N THR A 206 -12.20 -1.19 16.99
CA THR A 206 -12.68 -0.27 18.03
C THR A 206 -11.67 -0.24 19.18
N ILE A 207 -11.70 0.79 20.03
CA ILE A 207 -10.81 0.85 21.19
C ILE A 207 -10.96 -0.36 22.13
N ALA A 208 -12.16 -0.89 22.27
CA ALA A 208 -12.45 -2.06 23.09
C ALA A 208 -11.76 -3.33 22.54
N GLU A 209 -11.78 -3.51 21.22
CA GLU A 209 -11.11 -4.63 20.54
C GLU A 209 -9.60 -4.47 20.56
N TYR A 210 -9.09 -3.25 20.43
CA TYR A 210 -7.67 -2.94 20.44
C TYR A 210 -6.98 -3.34 21.73
N HIS A 211 -7.65 -3.15 22.90
CA HIS A 211 -7.07 -3.50 24.19
C HIS A 211 -6.62 -4.97 24.31
N GLY A 212 -7.27 -5.87 23.59
CA GLY A 212 -6.86 -7.29 23.52
C GLY A 212 -5.86 -7.61 22.39
N ARG A 213 -5.45 -6.62 21.62
CA ARG A 213 -4.65 -6.78 20.40
C ARG A 213 -3.48 -5.80 20.30
N VAL A 214 -3.08 -5.19 21.41
CA VAL A 214 -1.90 -4.33 21.49
C VAL A 214 -0.67 -5.11 21.03
N GLY A 215 0.13 -4.53 20.15
CA GLY A 215 1.30 -5.19 19.54
C GLY A 215 1.00 -6.00 18.27
N TRP A 216 -0.26 -6.01 17.81
CA TRP A 216 -0.62 -6.68 16.55
C TRP A 216 -0.35 -5.80 15.32
N GLY A 217 0.02 -4.54 15.53
CA GLY A 217 0.42 -3.62 14.48
C GLY A 217 -0.72 -2.88 13.79
N HIS A 218 -1.90 -2.81 14.43
CA HIS A 218 -3.09 -2.15 13.90
C HIS A 218 -3.69 -1.13 14.87
N SER A 219 -4.44 -0.19 14.32
CA SER A 219 -5.06 0.92 15.06
C SER A 219 -6.51 0.65 15.44
N ALA A 220 -6.94 1.33 16.51
CA ALA A 220 -8.35 1.62 16.72
C ALA A 220 -8.77 2.84 15.88
N ILE A 221 -10.08 2.95 15.62
CA ILE A 221 -10.68 4.11 14.91
C ILE A 221 -10.30 5.42 15.62
N GLU A 222 -10.33 5.41 16.96
CA GLU A 222 -10.02 6.56 17.81
C GLU A 222 -8.55 7.00 17.74
N HIS A 223 -7.67 6.16 17.22
CA HIS A 223 -6.25 6.50 17.01
C HIS A 223 -6.01 7.33 15.74
N ALA A 224 -6.98 7.36 14.83
CA ALA A 224 -6.86 8.08 13.55
C ALA A 224 -7.47 9.50 13.62
N ILE A 225 -8.09 9.87 14.74
CA ILE A 225 -8.75 11.15 15.00
C ILE A 225 -7.88 12.01 15.92
#